data_3da4fb90ea9e485372b018ea0dde0ce6
#
_entry.id   3da4fb90ea9e485372b018ea0dde0ce6
#
_cell.length_a   1.000
_cell.length_b   1.000
_cell.length_c   1.000
_cell.angle_alpha   90.00
_cell.angle_beta   90.00
_cell.angle_gamma   90.00
#
_symmetry.space_group_name_H-M   'P 1'
#
loop_
_entity.id
_entity.type
_entity.pdbx_description
1 polymer ?
#
loop_
_entity_poly.entity_id
_entity_poly.type
_entity_poly.pdbx_seq_one_letter_code
_entity_poly.pdbx_strand_id
1 'polypeptide(L)'
;MAKASMKKMLEAGVHFGHRSRFWHPKMEPFIYGTRNGVHIINLEKTLPQFNDVLNFASKTAAQGGSILFVGTKRAASNIIKEEAIRCGMPYVNHRWLGGMMTNYKTIKASIKRLKDLEFLAEENFAQFNKKEALIMTREMEKLERSLGGIKDLGSIPDVVFVVDIGHEKNAVREARTLRLPIIGVVDTNHNPEGIDYIIAGNDDSIRAISYYAREIANAILEAKASINTTKPADKKSEVAAATKKAATKKAGDKKVEAEAVVETEAVVETKKPAAKKPAAKKPAAKKPAAKKPAAKKSETK
;
A
#
# COMPACT_ATOMS: atom_id res chain seq x y z
N MET A 1 -7.68 -24.86 -4.82
CA MET A 1 -7.22 -23.71 -5.62
C MET A 1 -8.42 -23.13 -6.35
N ALA A 2 -8.68 -21.86 -6.17
CA ALA A 2 -9.74 -21.14 -6.86
C ALA A 2 -9.54 -21.24 -8.38
N LYS A 3 -10.56 -21.69 -9.11
CA LYS A 3 -10.56 -21.73 -10.57
C LYS A 3 -11.61 -20.77 -11.10
N ALA A 4 -11.20 -19.91 -12.02
CA ALA A 4 -12.11 -19.02 -12.71
C ALA A 4 -13.09 -19.82 -13.58
N SER A 5 -14.33 -19.34 -13.72
CA SER A 5 -15.37 -19.92 -14.56
C SER A 5 -15.72 -18.97 -15.69
N MET A 6 -15.66 -19.44 -16.93
CA MET A 6 -16.04 -18.65 -18.11
C MET A 6 -17.50 -18.15 -18.02
N LYS A 7 -18.41 -18.96 -17.49
CA LYS A 7 -19.81 -18.58 -17.30
C LYS A 7 -19.94 -17.37 -16.37
N LYS A 8 -19.24 -17.40 -15.21
CA LYS A 8 -19.24 -16.27 -14.28
C LYS A 8 -18.61 -15.01 -14.89
N MET A 9 -17.55 -15.17 -15.70
CA MET A 9 -16.93 -14.03 -16.40
C MET A 9 -17.90 -13.41 -17.41
N LEU A 10 -18.66 -14.22 -18.14
CA LEU A 10 -19.67 -13.76 -19.08
C LEU A 10 -20.80 -13.00 -18.35
N GLU A 11 -21.31 -13.55 -17.25
CA GLU A 11 -22.36 -12.95 -16.42
C GLU A 11 -21.90 -11.63 -15.78
N ALA A 12 -20.63 -11.53 -15.40
CA ALA A 12 -20.02 -10.30 -14.88
C ALA A 12 -19.78 -9.23 -15.97
N GLY A 13 -19.84 -9.62 -17.25
CA GLY A 13 -19.61 -8.70 -18.36
C GLY A 13 -18.14 -8.40 -18.63
N VAL A 14 -17.25 -9.33 -18.31
CA VAL A 14 -15.80 -9.25 -18.56
C VAL A 14 -15.46 -9.09 -20.05
N HIS A 15 -16.28 -9.66 -20.92
CA HIS A 15 -16.08 -9.71 -22.37
C HIS A 15 -16.34 -8.38 -23.09
N PHE A 16 -16.93 -7.38 -22.44
CA PHE A 16 -17.12 -6.07 -23.04
C PHE A 16 -15.83 -5.26 -22.98
N GLY A 17 -15.40 -4.75 -24.10
CA GLY A 17 -14.30 -3.80 -24.21
C GLY A 17 -14.80 -2.39 -24.50
N HIS A 18 -13.91 -1.52 -24.91
CA HIS A 18 -14.20 -0.15 -25.30
C HIS A 18 -14.67 -0.03 -26.75
N ARG A 19 -15.09 1.19 -27.13
CA ARG A 19 -15.49 1.50 -28.50
C ARG A 19 -14.31 1.28 -29.45
N SER A 20 -14.57 0.71 -30.62
CA SER A 20 -13.57 0.33 -31.62
C SER A 20 -12.61 1.47 -32.04
N ARG A 21 -13.07 2.73 -32.05
CA ARG A 21 -12.23 3.89 -32.38
C ARG A 21 -11.09 4.20 -31.39
N PHE A 22 -11.16 3.65 -30.17
CA PHE A 22 -10.18 3.91 -29.10
C PHE A 22 -9.26 2.73 -28.84
N TRP A 23 -9.36 1.67 -29.61
CA TRP A 23 -8.61 0.45 -29.37
C TRP A 23 -7.10 0.64 -29.54
N HIS A 24 -6.34 -0.18 -28.84
CA HIS A 24 -4.89 -0.23 -28.98
C HIS A 24 -4.48 -1.45 -29.83
N PRO A 25 -3.63 -1.29 -30.89
CA PRO A 25 -3.28 -2.37 -31.80
C PRO A 25 -2.71 -3.62 -31.11
N LYS A 26 -1.94 -3.46 -30.01
CA LYS A 26 -1.37 -4.59 -29.28
C LYS A 26 -2.40 -5.42 -28.52
N MET A 27 -3.64 -4.96 -28.44
CA MET A 27 -4.76 -5.75 -27.87
C MET A 27 -5.47 -6.60 -28.92
N GLU A 28 -5.10 -6.51 -30.20
CA GLU A 28 -5.66 -7.34 -31.28
C GLU A 28 -5.72 -8.83 -30.96
N PRO A 29 -4.67 -9.46 -30.39
CA PRO A 29 -4.71 -10.87 -30.07
C PRO A 29 -5.79 -11.28 -29.07
N PHE A 30 -6.27 -10.33 -28.24
CA PHE A 30 -7.26 -10.57 -27.18
C PHE A 30 -8.69 -10.21 -27.62
N ILE A 31 -8.86 -9.61 -28.77
CA ILE A 31 -10.17 -9.21 -29.31
C ILE A 31 -10.77 -10.38 -30.08
N TYR A 32 -12.02 -10.73 -29.78
CA TYR A 32 -12.80 -11.71 -30.49
C TYR A 32 -13.45 -11.11 -31.75
N GLY A 33 -13.97 -9.88 -31.63
CA GLY A 33 -14.65 -9.18 -32.69
C GLY A 33 -15.24 -7.86 -32.23
N THR A 34 -16.11 -7.27 -33.09
CA THR A 34 -16.77 -6.00 -32.79
C THR A 34 -18.28 -6.14 -32.97
N ARG A 35 -19.06 -5.66 -32.00
CA ARG A 35 -20.53 -5.64 -32.08
C ARG A 35 -21.03 -4.25 -31.65
N ASN A 36 -21.86 -3.64 -32.49
CA ASN A 36 -22.42 -2.30 -32.25
C ASN A 36 -21.34 -1.23 -31.98
N GLY A 37 -20.16 -1.32 -32.63
CA GLY A 37 -19.07 -0.37 -32.44
C GLY A 37 -18.28 -0.52 -31.13
N VAL A 38 -18.50 -1.62 -30.39
CA VAL A 38 -17.76 -1.98 -29.18
C VAL A 38 -17.01 -3.28 -29.41
N HIS A 39 -15.75 -3.35 -28.97
CA HIS A 39 -14.97 -4.59 -29.04
C HIS A 39 -15.45 -5.61 -28.02
N ILE A 40 -15.39 -6.87 -28.43
CA ILE A 40 -15.66 -8.03 -27.55
C ILE A 40 -14.34 -8.73 -27.32
N ILE A 41 -14.01 -8.93 -26.06
CA ILE A 41 -12.78 -9.58 -25.61
C ILE A 41 -12.98 -11.10 -25.64
N ASN A 42 -11.97 -11.83 -26.07
CA ASN A 42 -11.98 -13.29 -26.14
C ASN A 42 -11.75 -13.92 -24.76
N LEU A 43 -12.81 -14.41 -24.14
CA LEU A 43 -12.75 -15.04 -22.81
C LEU A 43 -11.97 -16.36 -22.79
N GLU A 44 -11.84 -17.06 -23.94
CA GLU A 44 -11.03 -18.28 -24.03
C GLU A 44 -9.55 -17.99 -23.77
N LYS A 45 -9.09 -16.79 -24.14
CA LYS A 45 -7.73 -16.32 -23.85
C LYS A 45 -7.61 -15.70 -22.44
N THR A 46 -8.64 -15.01 -22.00
CA THR A 46 -8.64 -14.38 -20.66
C THR A 46 -8.69 -15.43 -19.55
N LEU A 47 -9.42 -16.53 -19.72
CA LEU A 47 -9.58 -17.54 -18.69
C LEU A 47 -8.26 -18.19 -18.23
N PRO A 48 -7.39 -18.71 -19.13
CA PRO A 48 -6.08 -19.22 -18.72
C PRO A 48 -5.21 -18.15 -18.06
N GLN A 49 -5.14 -16.94 -18.63
CA GLN A 49 -4.39 -15.85 -18.04
C GLN A 49 -4.86 -15.52 -16.61
N PHE A 50 -6.17 -15.49 -16.39
CA PHE A 50 -6.71 -15.22 -15.06
C PHE A 50 -6.43 -16.37 -14.09
N ASN A 51 -6.45 -17.61 -14.52
CA ASN A 51 -6.03 -18.75 -13.69
C ASN A 51 -4.54 -18.66 -13.31
N ASP A 52 -3.67 -18.20 -14.21
CA ASP A 52 -2.25 -17.97 -13.92
C ASP A 52 -2.07 -16.87 -12.88
N VAL A 53 -2.87 -15.79 -12.97
CA VAL A 53 -2.93 -14.74 -11.95
C VAL A 53 -3.34 -15.29 -10.59
N LEU A 54 -4.41 -16.10 -10.52
CA LEU A 54 -4.87 -16.69 -9.27
C LEU A 54 -3.82 -17.61 -8.64
N ASN A 55 -3.15 -18.42 -9.45
CA ASN A 55 -2.06 -19.28 -9.01
C ASN A 55 -0.87 -18.46 -8.49
N PHE A 56 -0.51 -17.36 -9.16
CA PHE A 56 0.57 -16.48 -8.76
C PHE A 56 0.23 -15.77 -7.45
N ALA A 57 -0.97 -15.19 -7.33
CA ALA A 57 -1.44 -14.53 -6.11
C ALA A 57 -1.48 -15.50 -4.91
N SER A 58 -1.96 -16.74 -5.14
CA SER A 58 -1.96 -17.79 -4.11
C SER A 58 -0.55 -18.15 -3.64
N LYS A 59 0.41 -18.32 -4.57
CA LYS A 59 1.81 -18.60 -4.25
C LYS A 59 2.46 -17.48 -3.44
N THR A 60 2.26 -16.22 -3.86
CA THR A 60 2.77 -15.05 -3.14
C THR A 60 2.21 -14.97 -1.73
N ALA A 61 0.89 -15.15 -1.57
CA ALA A 61 0.25 -15.15 -0.27
C ALA A 61 0.73 -16.32 0.61
N ALA A 62 0.98 -17.51 0.04
CA ALA A 62 1.54 -18.66 0.73
C ALA A 62 2.97 -18.41 1.25
N GLN A 63 3.73 -17.56 0.60
CA GLN A 63 5.07 -17.14 1.05
C GLN A 63 5.03 -16.02 2.09
N GLY A 64 3.85 -15.54 2.44
CA GLY A 64 3.69 -14.38 3.34
C GLY A 64 3.91 -13.04 2.66
N GLY A 65 3.96 -13.01 1.32
CA GLY A 65 4.13 -11.79 0.53
C GLY A 65 2.89 -10.90 0.56
N SER A 66 3.11 -9.61 0.35
CA SER A 66 2.08 -8.57 0.33
C SER A 66 1.69 -8.19 -1.11
N ILE A 67 0.39 -8.15 -1.39
CA ILE A 67 -0.16 -7.74 -2.68
C ILE A 67 -0.89 -6.41 -2.49
N LEU A 68 -0.39 -5.35 -3.13
CA LEU A 68 -1.02 -4.03 -3.08
C LEU A 68 -2.14 -3.93 -4.11
N PHE A 69 -3.36 -3.71 -3.64
CA PHE A 69 -4.54 -3.50 -4.48
C PHE A 69 -4.65 -2.03 -4.87
N VAL A 70 -4.65 -1.73 -6.17
CA VAL A 70 -4.71 -0.36 -6.70
C VAL A 70 -5.92 -0.21 -7.62
N GLY A 71 -6.78 0.77 -7.30
CA GLY A 71 -7.93 1.09 -8.14
C GLY A 71 -8.59 2.38 -7.67
N THR A 72 -8.16 3.51 -8.27
CA THR A 72 -8.68 4.84 -7.92
C THR A 72 -9.88 5.26 -8.76
N LYS A 73 -10.22 4.48 -9.81
CA LYS A 73 -11.41 4.67 -10.62
C LYS A 73 -12.67 4.58 -9.76
N ARG A 74 -13.64 5.47 -9.97
CA ARG A 74 -14.88 5.53 -9.17
C ARG A 74 -15.60 4.17 -9.07
N ALA A 75 -15.60 3.38 -10.15
CA ALA A 75 -16.21 2.05 -10.17
C ALA A 75 -15.42 1.01 -9.34
N ALA A 76 -14.11 1.19 -9.17
CA ALA A 76 -13.21 0.26 -8.48
C ALA A 76 -13.02 0.59 -6.99
N SER A 77 -13.08 1.88 -6.62
CA SER A 77 -12.64 2.41 -5.32
C SER A 77 -13.20 1.65 -4.11
N ASN A 78 -14.52 1.43 -4.05
CA ASN A 78 -15.14 0.74 -2.93
C ASN A 78 -14.86 -0.76 -2.93
N ILE A 79 -14.91 -1.38 -4.11
CA ILE A 79 -14.69 -2.82 -4.28
C ILE A 79 -13.27 -3.19 -3.85
N ILE A 80 -12.28 -2.42 -4.30
CA ILE A 80 -10.87 -2.62 -3.96
C ILE A 80 -10.66 -2.50 -2.45
N LYS A 81 -11.28 -1.51 -1.80
CA LYS A 81 -11.22 -1.36 -0.34
C LYS A 81 -11.82 -2.57 0.38
N GLU A 82 -13.04 -2.98 0.01
CA GLU A 82 -13.75 -4.08 0.66
C GLU A 82 -13.00 -5.41 0.54
N GLU A 83 -12.56 -5.76 -0.67
CA GLU A 83 -11.90 -7.02 -0.93
C GLU A 83 -10.46 -7.06 -0.36
N ALA A 84 -9.74 -5.95 -0.38
CA ALA A 84 -8.42 -5.85 0.24
C ALA A 84 -8.50 -5.99 1.78
N ILE A 85 -9.45 -5.33 2.42
CA ILE A 85 -9.70 -5.48 3.86
C ILE A 85 -10.07 -6.93 4.18
N ARG A 86 -10.95 -7.55 3.36
CA ARG A 86 -11.39 -8.94 3.54
C ARG A 86 -10.23 -9.94 3.53
N CYS A 87 -9.23 -9.74 2.65
CA CYS A 87 -8.06 -10.62 2.57
C CYS A 87 -6.86 -10.13 3.40
N GLY A 88 -6.98 -8.99 4.11
CA GLY A 88 -5.93 -8.41 4.93
C GLY A 88 -4.70 -8.00 4.10
N MET A 89 -4.94 -7.32 2.97
CA MET A 89 -3.91 -6.80 2.07
C MET A 89 -3.98 -5.28 1.99
N PRO A 90 -2.85 -4.59 1.73
CA PRO A 90 -2.82 -3.15 1.56
C PRO A 90 -3.56 -2.73 0.28
N TYR A 91 -4.12 -1.50 0.29
CA TYR A 91 -4.85 -0.97 -0.86
C TYR A 91 -4.69 0.54 -1.04
N VAL A 92 -4.89 1.00 -2.28
CA VAL A 92 -5.00 2.41 -2.65
C VAL A 92 -6.26 2.57 -3.51
N ASN A 93 -7.27 3.25 -2.96
CA ASN A 93 -8.59 3.35 -3.58
C ASN A 93 -9.03 4.78 -3.92
N HIS A 94 -8.25 5.81 -3.60
CA HIS A 94 -8.58 7.19 -3.93
C HIS A 94 -7.61 7.80 -4.93
N ARG A 95 -6.47 8.25 -4.49
CA ARG A 95 -5.48 8.90 -5.35
C ARG A 95 -4.11 8.29 -5.13
N TRP A 96 -3.48 7.87 -6.23
CA TRP A 96 -2.07 7.51 -6.17
C TRP A 96 -1.21 8.76 -5.96
N LEU A 97 -0.47 8.80 -4.88
CA LEU A 97 0.50 9.86 -4.63
C LEU A 97 1.80 9.53 -5.37
N GLY A 98 2.34 10.49 -6.12
CA GLY A 98 3.62 10.30 -6.80
C GLY A 98 4.72 9.98 -5.80
N GLY A 99 5.52 8.93 -6.09
CA GLY A 99 6.56 8.45 -5.19
C GLY A 99 6.05 7.52 -4.07
N MET A 100 4.82 7.00 -4.17
CA MET A 100 4.23 6.15 -3.14
C MET A 100 5.07 4.90 -2.85
N MET A 101 5.69 4.33 -3.86
CA MET A 101 6.62 3.20 -3.73
C MET A 101 8.07 3.63 -3.92
N THR A 102 8.36 4.46 -4.91
CA THR A 102 9.74 4.88 -5.23
C THR A 102 10.33 5.83 -4.18
N ASN A 103 9.51 6.59 -3.47
CA ASN A 103 9.92 7.45 -2.35
C ASN A 103 9.19 7.06 -1.06
N TYR A 104 9.19 5.77 -0.76
CA TYR A 104 8.48 5.20 0.39
C TYR A 104 8.92 5.80 1.74
N LYS A 105 10.18 6.27 1.85
CA LYS A 105 10.67 6.94 3.06
C LYS A 105 9.84 8.19 3.41
N THR A 106 9.52 9.02 2.44
CA THR A 106 8.67 10.22 2.64
C THR A 106 7.22 9.84 2.95
N ILE A 107 6.70 8.81 2.26
CA ILE A 107 5.34 8.29 2.53
C ILE A 107 5.25 7.76 3.96
N LYS A 108 6.26 7.03 4.44
CA LYS A 108 6.33 6.53 5.83
C LYS A 108 6.31 7.67 6.86
N ALA A 109 6.96 8.81 6.57
CA ALA A 109 6.86 9.99 7.43
C ALA A 109 5.43 10.56 7.46
N SER A 110 4.73 10.58 6.31
CA SER A 110 3.33 11.01 6.24
C SER A 110 2.38 10.03 6.95
N ILE A 111 2.64 8.72 6.87
CA ILE A 111 1.91 7.69 7.63
C ILE A 111 2.12 7.87 9.14
N LYS A 112 3.36 8.16 9.56
CA LYS A 112 3.63 8.47 10.96
C LYS A 112 2.83 9.69 11.42
N ARG A 113 2.82 10.77 10.62
CA ARG A 113 2.02 11.98 10.91
C ARG A 113 0.53 11.65 11.03
N LEU A 114 0.00 10.76 10.17
CA LEU A 114 -1.39 10.30 10.28
C LEU A 114 -1.64 9.60 11.62
N LYS A 115 -0.78 8.65 12.01
CA LYS A 115 -0.90 7.93 13.30
C LYS A 115 -0.79 8.88 14.50
N ASP A 116 0.09 9.88 14.43
CA ASP A 116 0.21 10.92 15.47
C ASP A 116 -1.09 11.75 15.57
N LEU A 117 -1.73 12.08 14.45
CA LEU A 117 -3.02 12.79 14.43
C LEU A 117 -4.19 11.92 14.91
N GLU A 118 -4.21 10.63 14.57
CA GLU A 118 -5.19 9.66 15.08
C GLU A 118 -5.11 9.57 16.61
N PHE A 119 -3.91 9.47 17.16
CA PHE A 119 -3.70 9.45 18.61
C PHE A 119 -4.20 10.74 19.29
N LEU A 120 -3.90 11.92 18.72
CA LEU A 120 -4.41 13.19 19.23
C LEU A 120 -5.95 13.32 19.10
N ALA A 121 -6.53 12.69 18.09
CA ALA A 121 -7.98 12.66 17.88
C ALA A 121 -8.71 11.79 18.92
N GLU A 122 -8.10 10.70 19.41
CA GLU A 122 -8.62 9.89 20.51
C GLU A 122 -8.75 10.72 21.80
N GLU A 123 -7.85 11.69 22.02
CA GLU A 123 -7.92 12.65 23.14
C GLU A 123 -8.80 13.88 22.82
N ASN A 124 -9.60 13.84 21.73
CA ASN A 124 -10.44 14.96 21.28
C ASN A 124 -9.69 16.28 21.11
N PHE A 125 -8.39 16.23 20.79
CA PHE A 125 -7.54 17.43 20.68
C PHE A 125 -7.63 18.35 21.90
N ALA A 126 -7.77 17.82 23.13
CA ALA A 126 -8.07 18.56 24.36
C ALA A 126 -7.03 19.67 24.66
N GLN A 127 -5.82 19.55 24.16
CA GLN A 127 -4.72 20.50 24.36
C GLN A 127 -4.70 21.66 23.35
N PHE A 128 -5.59 21.63 22.33
CA PHE A 128 -5.55 22.58 21.21
C PHE A 128 -6.77 23.48 21.18
N ASN A 129 -6.61 24.67 20.57
CA ASN A 129 -7.73 25.57 20.34
C ASN A 129 -8.71 24.96 19.30
N LYS A 130 -10.01 25.26 19.40
CA LYS A 130 -11.06 24.75 18.48
C LYS A 130 -10.72 24.94 16.99
N LYS A 131 -10.09 26.06 16.63
CA LYS A 131 -9.66 26.35 15.26
C LYS A 131 -8.53 25.40 14.81
N GLU A 132 -7.56 25.15 15.68
CA GLU A 132 -6.44 24.25 15.40
C GLU A 132 -6.90 22.80 15.33
N ALA A 133 -7.76 22.36 16.26
CA ALA A 133 -8.36 21.05 16.25
C ALA A 133 -9.11 20.77 14.92
N LEU A 134 -9.87 21.75 14.42
CA LEU A 134 -10.56 21.63 13.13
C LEU A 134 -9.59 21.49 11.94
N ILE A 135 -8.47 22.21 11.96
CA ILE A 135 -7.43 22.10 10.92
C ILE A 135 -6.79 20.72 10.95
N MET A 136 -6.43 20.21 12.15
CA MET A 136 -5.84 18.89 12.35
C MET A 136 -6.80 17.78 11.94
N THR A 137 -8.09 17.88 12.26
CA THR A 137 -9.12 16.94 11.83
C THR A 137 -9.20 16.85 10.30
N ARG A 138 -9.20 18.00 9.61
CA ARG A 138 -9.22 18.05 8.14
C ARG A 138 -7.92 17.49 7.52
N GLU A 139 -6.78 17.71 8.16
CA GLU A 139 -5.49 17.13 7.75
C GLU A 139 -5.54 15.61 7.91
N MET A 140 -6.01 15.09 9.05
CA MET A 140 -6.18 13.68 9.33
C MET A 140 -7.09 13.01 8.30
N GLU A 141 -8.29 13.55 8.05
CA GLU A 141 -9.22 13.03 7.04
C GLU A 141 -8.61 12.97 5.64
N LYS A 142 -7.83 13.99 5.27
CA LYS A 142 -7.14 14.03 3.97
C LYS A 142 -6.06 12.95 3.87
N LEU A 143 -5.28 12.76 4.92
CA LEU A 143 -4.23 11.74 4.98
C LEU A 143 -4.85 10.33 5.03
N GLU A 144 -5.88 10.12 5.85
CA GLU A 144 -6.59 8.83 5.94
C GLU A 144 -7.20 8.43 4.59
N ARG A 145 -7.81 9.35 3.87
CA ARG A 145 -8.34 9.10 2.53
C ARG A 145 -7.27 8.64 1.54
N SER A 146 -6.05 9.16 1.64
CA SER A 146 -4.97 8.88 0.68
C SER A 146 -4.06 7.73 1.10
N LEU A 147 -3.83 7.55 2.41
CA LEU A 147 -2.83 6.64 2.96
C LEU A 147 -3.43 5.56 3.89
N GLY A 148 -4.71 5.66 4.24
CA GLY A 148 -5.35 4.75 5.19
C GLY A 148 -5.19 3.28 4.83
N GLY A 149 -5.28 2.95 3.53
CA GLY A 149 -5.12 1.56 3.08
C GLY A 149 -3.69 1.02 3.10
N ILE A 150 -2.69 1.87 3.30
CA ILE A 150 -1.27 1.47 3.36
C ILE A 150 -0.61 1.79 4.70
N LYS A 151 -1.37 2.21 5.71
CA LYS A 151 -0.83 2.61 7.01
C LYS A 151 -0.11 1.48 7.77
N ASP A 152 -0.48 0.24 7.50
CA ASP A 152 0.12 -0.94 8.12
C ASP A 152 1.15 -1.64 7.21
N LEU A 153 1.45 -1.04 6.06
CA LEU A 153 2.48 -1.52 5.15
C LEU A 153 3.87 -1.27 5.75
N GLY A 154 4.55 -2.32 6.17
CA GLY A 154 5.88 -2.23 6.81
C GLY A 154 7.01 -1.94 5.82
N SER A 155 6.89 -2.44 4.59
CA SER A 155 7.85 -2.37 3.50
C SER A 155 7.17 -2.16 2.15
N ILE A 156 7.95 -2.07 1.08
CA ILE A 156 7.44 -2.07 -0.30
C ILE A 156 6.70 -3.39 -0.55
N PRO A 157 5.53 -3.39 -1.24
CA PRO A 157 4.79 -4.62 -1.55
C PRO A 157 5.57 -5.51 -2.51
N ASP A 158 5.29 -6.82 -2.48
CA ASP A 158 5.93 -7.80 -3.36
C ASP A 158 5.28 -7.87 -4.74
N VAL A 159 3.99 -7.57 -4.82
CA VAL A 159 3.18 -7.59 -6.05
C VAL A 159 2.21 -6.40 -6.05
N VAL A 160 1.94 -5.86 -7.23
CA VAL A 160 0.94 -4.80 -7.40
C VAL A 160 -0.18 -5.31 -8.30
N PHE A 161 -1.42 -5.30 -7.79
CA PHE A 161 -2.64 -5.56 -8.58
C PHE A 161 -3.30 -4.23 -8.95
N VAL A 162 -3.44 -3.98 -10.25
CA VAL A 162 -3.93 -2.71 -10.79
C VAL A 162 -5.21 -2.92 -11.60
N VAL A 163 -6.25 -2.18 -11.26
CA VAL A 163 -7.47 -2.07 -12.06
C VAL A 163 -7.38 -0.83 -12.93
N ASP A 164 -7.45 -1.00 -14.26
CA ASP A 164 -7.28 0.06 -15.25
C ASP A 164 -5.85 0.66 -15.26
N ILE A 165 -4.98 0.01 -16.03
CA ILE A 165 -3.58 0.45 -16.20
C ILE A 165 -3.44 1.84 -16.84
N GLY A 166 -4.45 2.26 -17.60
CA GLY A 166 -4.45 3.57 -18.23
C GLY A 166 -4.74 4.70 -17.25
N HIS A 167 -5.59 4.47 -16.27
CA HIS A 167 -5.87 5.40 -15.19
C HIS A 167 -4.69 5.46 -14.19
N GLU A 168 -4.14 4.31 -13.85
CA GLU A 168 -3.09 4.14 -12.84
C GLU A 168 -1.67 4.14 -13.42
N LYS A 169 -1.41 4.92 -14.47
CA LYS A 169 -0.09 4.99 -15.16
C LYS A 169 1.09 5.26 -14.21
N ASN A 170 0.86 6.05 -13.16
CA ASN A 170 1.90 6.37 -12.19
C ASN A 170 2.26 5.17 -11.33
N ALA A 171 1.27 4.41 -10.86
CA ALA A 171 1.48 3.19 -10.10
C ALA A 171 2.25 2.16 -10.92
N VAL A 172 1.82 1.92 -12.16
CA VAL A 172 2.48 1.01 -13.10
C VAL A 172 3.93 1.44 -13.37
N ARG A 173 4.18 2.75 -13.60
CA ARG A 173 5.54 3.26 -13.83
C ARG A 173 6.44 3.04 -12.62
N GLU A 174 5.96 3.31 -11.41
CA GLU A 174 6.72 3.12 -10.18
C GLU A 174 7.00 1.64 -9.92
N ALA A 175 6.02 0.76 -10.09
CA ALA A 175 6.18 -0.69 -9.96
C ALA A 175 7.25 -1.21 -10.93
N ARG A 176 7.21 -0.78 -12.20
CA ARG A 176 8.24 -1.13 -13.21
C ARG A 176 9.63 -0.63 -12.83
N THR A 177 9.74 0.59 -12.31
CA THR A 177 11.03 1.16 -11.86
C THR A 177 11.64 0.32 -10.74
N LEU A 178 10.80 -0.20 -9.85
CA LEU A 178 11.21 -1.07 -8.74
C LEU A 178 11.28 -2.55 -9.13
N ARG A 179 10.97 -2.90 -10.39
CA ARG A 179 10.91 -4.28 -10.90
C ARG A 179 9.98 -5.19 -10.11
N LEU A 180 8.87 -4.62 -9.63
CA LEU A 180 7.83 -5.38 -8.95
C LEU A 180 6.93 -6.06 -9.98
N PRO A 181 6.52 -7.32 -9.78
CA PRO A 181 5.55 -7.98 -10.63
C PRO A 181 4.21 -7.23 -10.61
N ILE A 182 3.64 -7.02 -11.80
CA ILE A 182 2.40 -6.28 -11.98
C ILE A 182 1.33 -7.23 -12.51
N ILE A 183 0.22 -7.33 -11.78
CA ILE A 183 -1.03 -7.92 -12.25
C ILE A 183 -1.91 -6.78 -12.72
N GLY A 184 -2.27 -6.74 -14.00
CA GLY A 184 -3.07 -5.64 -14.56
C GLY A 184 -4.33 -6.10 -15.26
N VAL A 185 -5.47 -5.45 -14.93
CA VAL A 185 -6.67 -5.52 -15.77
C VAL A 185 -6.48 -4.57 -16.93
N VAL A 186 -6.52 -5.12 -18.14
CA VAL A 186 -6.23 -4.40 -19.39
C VAL A 186 -7.43 -4.50 -20.31
N ASP A 187 -8.05 -3.37 -20.58
CA ASP A 187 -9.12 -3.27 -21.58
C ASP A 187 -8.53 -2.99 -22.97
N THR A 188 -9.36 -3.04 -23.99
CA THR A 188 -8.99 -2.91 -25.43
C THR A 188 -8.36 -1.58 -25.81
N ASN A 189 -8.48 -0.54 -24.98
CA ASN A 189 -7.97 0.83 -25.22
C ASN A 189 -6.54 1.06 -24.68
N HIS A 190 -5.95 0.10 -23.97
CA HIS A 190 -4.67 0.26 -23.30
C HIS A 190 -3.57 -0.66 -23.84
N ASN A 191 -2.31 -0.23 -23.68
CA ASN A 191 -1.16 -1.01 -24.08
C ASN A 191 -0.84 -2.06 -23.00
N PRO A 192 -0.86 -3.36 -23.30
CA PRO A 192 -0.54 -4.42 -22.35
C PRO A 192 0.95 -4.55 -22.03
N GLU A 193 1.84 -3.84 -22.74
CA GLU A 193 3.28 -3.96 -22.55
C GLU A 193 3.76 -3.53 -21.16
N GLY A 194 4.63 -4.34 -20.59
CA GLY A 194 5.24 -4.08 -19.29
C GLY A 194 4.34 -4.44 -18.11
N ILE A 195 3.33 -5.26 -18.36
CA ILE A 195 2.53 -5.95 -17.35
C ILE A 195 2.93 -7.41 -17.39
N ASP A 196 3.31 -7.97 -16.24
CA ASP A 196 3.79 -9.35 -16.17
C ASP A 196 2.64 -10.36 -16.25
N TYR A 197 1.52 -10.03 -15.60
CA TYR A 197 0.30 -10.85 -15.56
C TYR A 197 -0.88 -10.04 -16.05
N ILE A 198 -1.30 -10.29 -17.29
CA ILE A 198 -2.37 -9.56 -17.95
C ILE A 198 -3.70 -10.27 -17.70
N ILE A 199 -4.72 -9.51 -17.32
CA ILE A 199 -6.13 -9.93 -17.34
C ILE A 199 -6.80 -9.11 -18.42
N ALA A 200 -6.92 -9.67 -19.63
CA ALA A 200 -7.65 -8.99 -20.70
C ALA A 200 -9.15 -8.98 -20.38
N GLY A 201 -9.71 -7.81 -20.11
CA GLY A 201 -11.09 -7.72 -19.65
C GLY A 201 -11.57 -6.30 -19.36
N ASN A 202 -12.87 -6.18 -19.13
CA ASN A 202 -13.55 -4.93 -18.85
C ASN A 202 -13.09 -4.29 -17.53
N ASP A 203 -12.65 -3.05 -17.57
CA ASP A 203 -12.21 -2.25 -16.44
C ASP A 203 -13.22 -1.16 -16.01
N ASP A 204 -14.38 -1.04 -16.70
CA ASP A 204 -15.43 -0.05 -16.42
C ASP A 204 -16.58 -0.62 -15.57
N SER A 205 -16.92 -1.89 -15.78
CA SER A 205 -18.07 -2.53 -15.14
C SER A 205 -17.78 -2.85 -13.67
N ILE A 206 -18.60 -2.32 -12.77
CA ILE A 206 -18.58 -2.65 -11.33
C ILE A 206 -18.61 -4.17 -11.10
N ARG A 207 -19.42 -4.91 -11.86
CA ARG A 207 -19.56 -6.38 -11.75
C ARG A 207 -18.27 -7.09 -12.19
N ALA A 208 -17.64 -6.65 -13.28
CA ALA A 208 -16.38 -7.23 -13.77
C ALA A 208 -15.25 -6.98 -12.77
N ILE A 209 -15.11 -5.74 -12.28
CA ILE A 209 -14.09 -5.37 -11.29
C ILE A 209 -14.29 -6.17 -9.99
N SER A 210 -15.53 -6.28 -9.51
CA SER A 210 -15.86 -7.07 -8.33
C SER A 210 -15.51 -8.55 -8.51
N TYR A 211 -15.73 -9.10 -9.70
CA TYR A 211 -15.36 -10.47 -10.01
C TYR A 211 -13.83 -10.68 -9.90
N TYR A 212 -13.03 -9.83 -10.53
CA TYR A 212 -11.55 -9.96 -10.45
C TYR A 212 -11.04 -9.82 -9.02
N ALA A 213 -11.44 -8.75 -8.33
CA ALA A 213 -10.97 -8.47 -6.98
C ALA A 213 -11.37 -9.59 -6.01
N ARG A 214 -12.62 -10.11 -6.11
CA ARG A 214 -13.13 -11.18 -5.27
C ARG A 214 -12.40 -12.50 -5.49
N GLU A 215 -12.19 -12.91 -6.73
CA GLU A 215 -11.51 -14.19 -7.01
C GLU A 215 -10.03 -14.14 -6.60
N ILE A 216 -9.34 -12.99 -6.78
CA ILE A 216 -7.98 -12.80 -6.27
C ILE A 216 -7.97 -12.85 -4.74
N ALA A 217 -8.88 -12.14 -4.07
CA ALA A 217 -8.97 -12.16 -2.61
C ALA A 217 -9.31 -13.56 -2.07
N ASN A 218 -10.16 -14.34 -2.77
CA ASN A 218 -10.44 -15.74 -2.43
C ASN A 218 -9.18 -16.60 -2.53
N ALA A 219 -8.41 -16.47 -3.61
CA ALA A 219 -7.16 -17.21 -3.80
C ALA A 219 -6.14 -16.89 -2.68
N ILE A 220 -6.05 -15.64 -2.25
CA ILE A 220 -5.21 -15.22 -1.12
C ILE A 220 -5.69 -15.84 0.18
N LEU A 221 -7.00 -15.82 0.47
CA LEU A 221 -7.58 -16.39 1.69
C LEU A 221 -7.39 -17.90 1.76
N GLU A 222 -7.64 -18.63 0.65
CA GLU A 222 -7.39 -20.07 0.57
C GLU A 222 -5.91 -20.39 0.85
N ALA A 223 -4.98 -19.62 0.28
CA ALA A 223 -3.55 -19.80 0.53
C ALA A 223 -3.18 -19.56 2.00
N LYS A 224 -3.68 -18.48 2.61
CA LYS A 224 -3.46 -18.18 4.04
C LYS A 224 -4.06 -19.27 4.94
N ALA A 225 -5.24 -19.80 4.62
CA ALA A 225 -5.88 -20.87 5.39
C ALA A 225 -5.06 -22.16 5.33
N SER A 226 -4.52 -22.53 4.16
CA SER A 226 -3.70 -23.73 4.01
C SER A 226 -2.40 -23.69 4.82
N ILE A 227 -1.80 -22.52 5.00
CA ILE A 227 -0.60 -22.34 5.84
C ILE A 227 -0.95 -22.51 7.33
N ASN A 228 -2.09 -21.97 7.76
CA ASN A 228 -2.51 -22.07 9.14
C ASN A 228 -2.86 -23.51 9.55
N THR A 229 -3.31 -24.32 8.60
CA THR A 229 -3.57 -25.77 8.84
C THR A 229 -2.29 -26.61 8.87
N THR A 230 -1.22 -26.17 8.20
CA THR A 230 0.09 -26.85 8.20
C THR A 230 1.02 -26.42 9.36
N LYS A 231 0.62 -25.46 10.20
CA LYS A 231 1.40 -24.99 11.37
C LYS A 231 0.75 -25.26 12.75
N PRO A 232 0.24 -26.45 13.12
CA PRO A 232 -0.30 -26.63 14.47
C PRO A 232 0.59 -27.42 15.46
N ALA A 233 1.77 -27.93 15.10
CA ALA A 233 2.47 -28.86 16.00
C ALA A 233 3.84 -28.42 16.54
N ASP A 234 4.63 -27.62 15.84
CA ASP A 234 6.04 -27.46 16.20
C ASP A 234 6.37 -26.30 17.14
N LYS A 235 5.47 -25.30 17.27
CA LYS A 235 5.76 -24.15 18.18
C LYS A 235 5.36 -24.36 19.64
N LYS A 236 4.52 -25.37 19.96
CA LYS A 236 4.20 -25.69 21.36
C LYS A 236 5.26 -26.57 22.03
N SER A 237 6.05 -27.31 21.25
CA SER A 237 7.12 -28.17 21.78
C SER A 237 8.42 -27.39 22.04
N GLU A 238 8.74 -26.38 21.26
CA GLU A 238 9.96 -25.59 21.48
C GLU A 238 9.83 -24.60 22.65
N VAL A 239 8.65 -23.99 22.84
CA VAL A 239 8.42 -23.09 24.00
C VAL A 239 8.37 -23.86 25.30
N ALA A 240 7.88 -25.12 25.30
CA ALA A 240 7.89 -25.98 26.50
C ALA A 240 9.28 -26.55 26.80
N ALA A 241 10.13 -26.75 25.78
CA ALA A 241 11.51 -27.20 25.97
C ALA A 241 12.45 -26.05 26.38
N ALA A 242 12.19 -24.81 25.92
CA ALA A 242 12.96 -23.63 26.30
C ALA A 242 12.65 -23.19 27.75
N THR A 243 11.41 -23.32 28.23
CA THR A 243 11.02 -23.02 29.61
C THR A 243 11.54 -24.06 30.60
N LYS A 244 11.67 -25.33 30.19
CA LYS A 244 12.29 -26.37 31.07
C LYS A 244 13.80 -26.24 31.17
N LYS A 245 14.50 -25.75 30.12
CA LYS A 245 15.95 -25.49 30.17
C LYS A 245 16.32 -24.21 30.94
N ALA A 246 15.42 -23.22 31.01
CA ALA A 246 15.63 -21.99 31.79
C ALA A 246 15.36 -22.20 33.29
N ALA A 247 14.49 -23.16 33.68
CA ALA A 247 14.20 -23.46 35.06
C ALA A 247 15.28 -24.32 35.76
N THR A 248 16.02 -25.14 34.99
CA THR A 248 17.14 -25.97 35.54
C THR A 248 18.46 -25.21 35.64
N LYS A 249 18.62 -24.06 34.92
CA LYS A 249 19.82 -23.21 35.08
C LYS A 249 19.74 -22.21 36.25
N LYS A 250 18.55 -21.91 36.78
CA LYS A 250 18.39 -21.01 37.94
C LYS A 250 18.48 -21.67 39.32
N ALA A 251 18.60 -23.00 39.37
CA ALA A 251 18.73 -23.73 40.61
C ALA A 251 20.18 -24.11 40.96
N GLY A 252 21.16 -23.83 40.05
CA GLY A 252 22.58 -24.17 40.25
C GLY A 252 23.46 -23.06 40.81
N ASP A 253 23.05 -21.78 40.69
CA ASP A 253 23.91 -20.63 40.99
C ASP A 253 23.56 -19.90 42.32
N LYS A 254 22.92 -20.56 43.26
CA LYS A 254 22.58 -19.95 44.58
C LYS A 254 23.35 -20.53 45.75
N LYS A 255 24.48 -21.20 45.50
CA LYS A 255 25.23 -21.83 46.60
C LYS A 255 26.72 -21.48 46.70
N VAL A 256 27.21 -20.48 45.95
CA VAL A 256 28.59 -19.99 46.11
C VAL A 256 28.56 -18.47 45.94
N GLU A 257 28.17 -17.73 46.98
CA GLU A 257 28.50 -16.31 47.18
C GLU A 257 27.87 -15.85 48.51
N ALA A 258 28.44 -16.36 49.56
CA ALA A 258 28.26 -15.82 50.90
C ALA A 258 29.60 -15.96 51.64
N GLU A 259 30.59 -15.24 51.20
CA GLU A 259 31.81 -14.92 51.95
C GLU A 259 32.66 -14.01 51.04
N ALA A 260 32.61 -12.74 51.28
CA ALA A 260 33.61 -11.69 51.01
C ALA A 260 32.96 -10.31 50.80
N VAL A 261 32.46 -9.72 51.88
CA VAL A 261 32.29 -8.28 51.95
C VAL A 261 32.70 -7.83 53.33
N VAL A 262 33.93 -7.41 53.49
CA VAL A 262 34.38 -6.40 54.44
C VAL A 262 35.60 -5.73 53.87
N GLU A 263 35.65 -4.38 54.03
CA GLU A 263 36.75 -3.43 53.69
C GLU A 263 36.81 -2.99 52.24
N THR A 264 36.41 -1.78 51.91
CA THR A 264 37.11 -0.51 52.14
C THR A 264 36.19 0.68 51.74
N GLU A 265 35.80 1.42 52.79
CA GLU A 265 35.48 2.85 52.62
C GLU A 265 36.79 3.63 52.46
N ALA A 266 36.79 4.62 51.60
CA ALA A 266 37.22 5.99 51.85
C ALA A 266 37.69 6.77 50.60
N VAL A 267 37.11 7.95 50.48
CA VAL A 267 37.74 9.20 49.98
C VAL A 267 37.94 9.36 48.46
N VAL A 268 37.24 10.26 47.84
CA VAL A 268 37.67 11.60 47.49
C VAL A 268 36.57 12.43 46.78
N GLU A 269 36.30 13.53 47.35
CA GLU A 269 35.57 14.72 46.96
C GLU A 269 36.06 15.44 45.68
N THR A 270 35.13 16.19 45.11
CA THR A 270 35.33 17.46 44.36
C THR A 270 35.84 17.40 42.91
N LYS A 271 34.99 17.87 41.98
CA LYS A 271 35.11 19.15 41.25
C LYS A 271 34.08 19.30 40.13
N LYS A 272 33.17 20.26 40.31
CA LYS A 272 32.51 20.99 39.21
C LYS A 272 33.52 21.87 38.47
N PRO A 273 33.37 22.10 37.20
CA PRO A 273 33.51 23.45 36.68
C PRO A 273 32.33 23.93 35.84
N ALA A 274 32.21 25.26 35.90
CA ALA A 274 31.18 26.16 35.53
C ALA A 274 30.89 26.33 34.03
N ALA A 275 29.71 26.89 33.81
CA ALA A 275 29.14 27.36 32.56
C ALA A 275 30.00 28.40 31.80
N LYS A 276 29.98 28.32 30.45
CA LYS A 276 30.20 29.49 29.57
C LYS A 276 29.16 29.51 28.46
N LYS A 277 28.27 30.49 28.51
CA LYS A 277 27.48 30.99 27.37
C LYS A 277 28.39 31.72 26.39
N PRO A 278 28.12 31.68 25.09
CA PRO A 278 28.43 32.82 24.24
C PRO A 278 27.16 33.45 23.65
N ALA A 279 27.29 34.76 23.48
CA ALA A 279 26.28 35.73 23.17
C ALA A 279 25.74 35.69 21.73
N ALA A 280 24.53 36.21 21.61
CA ALA A 280 23.79 36.47 20.38
C ALA A 280 24.50 37.52 19.49
N LYS A 281 24.49 37.30 18.16
CA LYS A 281 24.59 38.36 17.15
C LYS A 281 23.46 38.19 16.14
N LYS A 282 22.55 39.18 16.15
CA LYS A 282 21.60 39.48 15.05
C LYS A 282 22.37 40.09 13.87
N PRO A 283 21.99 39.80 12.64
CA PRO A 283 22.13 40.76 11.57
C PRO A 283 20.77 41.27 11.08
N ALA A 284 20.81 42.54 10.70
CA ALA A 284 19.70 43.42 10.35
C ALA A 284 19.04 43.09 9.00
N ALA A 285 17.78 43.49 8.94
CA ALA A 285 16.92 43.48 7.76
C ALA A 285 17.42 44.44 6.66
N LYS A 286 17.34 44.03 5.40
CA LYS A 286 17.24 44.88 4.22
C LYS A 286 16.07 44.45 3.37
N LYS A 287 15.04 45.29 3.31
CA LYS A 287 13.98 45.30 2.28
C LYS A 287 14.57 45.75 0.94
N PRO A 288 14.15 45.22 -0.18
CA PRO A 288 14.15 45.94 -1.43
C PRO A 288 12.72 46.33 -1.84
N ALA A 289 12.67 47.53 -2.42
CA ALA A 289 11.49 48.27 -2.81
C ALA A 289 10.78 47.73 -4.04
N ALA A 290 9.48 47.96 -4.07
CA ALA A 290 8.57 47.71 -5.18
C ALA A 290 8.91 48.58 -6.39
N LYS A 291 8.90 48.00 -7.60
CA LYS A 291 8.73 48.70 -8.88
C LYS A 291 7.49 48.16 -9.59
N LYS A 292 6.47 49.02 -9.71
CA LYS A 292 5.36 48.87 -10.67
C LYS A 292 5.90 49.11 -12.08
N PRO A 293 5.42 48.43 -13.12
CA PRO A 293 5.42 48.94 -14.46
C PRO A 293 4.02 49.43 -14.88
N ALA A 294 4.08 50.53 -15.60
CA ALA A 294 2.97 51.32 -16.08
C ALA A 294 2.20 50.65 -17.24
N ALA A 295 0.93 51.02 -17.29
CA ALA A 295 0.02 50.79 -18.42
C ALA A 295 0.51 51.43 -19.74
N LYS A 296 0.41 50.71 -20.84
CA LYS A 296 0.34 51.28 -22.20
C LYS A 296 -0.97 50.89 -22.86
N LYS A 297 -1.80 51.94 -23.07
CA LYS A 297 -2.87 51.95 -24.08
C LYS A 297 -2.24 52.04 -25.47
N SER A 298 -2.83 51.36 -26.44
CA SER A 298 -2.89 51.72 -27.86
C SER A 298 -4.09 50.97 -28.45
N GLU A 299 -5.03 51.57 -28.75
CA GLU A 299 -5.85 52.13 -29.80
C GLU A 299 -5.48 51.67 -31.22
N THR A 300 -6.61 51.31 -31.96
CA THR A 300 -6.87 51.34 -33.41
C THR A 300 -6.10 50.37 -34.31
N LYS A 301 -6.73 49.52 -35.05
CA LYS A 301 -7.71 49.65 -36.14
C LYS A 301 -8.43 48.32 -36.40
#